data_64ca33ec0ad45d8650ab54a5f24c8458
#
_entry.id   64ca33ec0ad45d8650ab54a5f24c8458
#
_cell.length_a   1.000
_cell.length_b   1.000
_cell.length_c   1.000
_cell.angle_alpha   90.00
_cell.angle_beta   90.00
_cell.angle_gamma   90.00
#
_symmetry.space_group_name_H-M   'P 1'
#
loop_
_entity.id
_entity.type
_entity.pdbx_description
1 polymer ?
#
loop_
_entity_poly.entity_id
_entity_poly.type
_entity_poly.pdbx_seq_one_letter_code
_entity_poly.pdbx_strand_id
1 'polypeptide(L)'
;MRVSKYSQYKKIFNSRSSYLYFLFFILVFSIIFIFINIKNPSIQDTLTKLTAEPILKISSFVSTPVNMASNGIEKIIRVKKVYDDLESYNKEKLSETSNFQKIISLKMKVMEYEKLLNLSNEIEYNYVTARITGNFTDQFSENAFINAGKSMGLQIDLPIIGENGIVGRISEANNETSRILFITDVSSRVPVLISDNGHQGILIGNSKGSPSVHFVNELSKINIGDLVMTSGKGGVFPPFLIVGNVISKNEDTVEIELSEDIDKLN
;
A
#
# COMPACT_ATOMS: atom_id res chain seq x y z
N MET A 1 -47.96 -5.44 47.62
CA MET A 1 -48.44 -4.11 47.22
C MET A 1 -48.32 -3.97 45.69
N ARG A 2 -49.41 -4.27 44.96
CA ARG A 2 -49.49 -4.17 43.50
C ARG A 2 -50.10 -2.84 43.13
N VAL A 3 -49.34 -1.84 42.76
CA VAL A 3 -49.85 -0.56 42.22
C VAL A 3 -49.88 -0.66 40.71
N SER A 4 -51.09 -0.46 40.21
CA SER A 4 -51.62 -0.67 38.89
C SER A 4 -50.85 0.11 37.80
N LYS A 5 -50.29 -0.59 36.82
CA LYS A 5 -49.74 -0.07 35.53
C LYS A 5 -50.81 0.64 34.65
N TYR A 6 -52.05 0.59 35.02
CA TYR A 6 -53.19 1.15 34.25
C TYR A 6 -53.28 2.68 34.30
N SER A 7 -52.71 3.34 35.30
CA SER A 7 -52.78 4.81 35.44
C SER A 7 -51.87 5.56 34.47
N GLN A 8 -50.80 4.96 34.01
CA GLN A 8 -49.85 5.64 33.11
C GLN A 8 -50.34 5.67 31.66
N TYR A 9 -51.03 4.65 31.19
CA TYR A 9 -51.54 4.62 29.80
C TYR A 9 -52.66 5.62 29.52
N LYS A 10 -53.44 5.99 30.51
CA LYS A 10 -54.54 6.95 30.37
C LYS A 10 -54.04 8.39 30.17
N LYS A 11 -52.86 8.74 30.69
CA LYS A 11 -52.24 10.07 30.51
C LYS A 11 -51.62 10.26 29.13
N ILE A 12 -51.09 9.20 28.54
CA ILE A 12 -50.46 9.24 27.20
C ILE A 12 -51.53 9.28 26.09
N PHE A 13 -52.65 8.61 26.29
CA PHE A 13 -53.76 8.59 25.33
C PHE A 13 -54.47 9.93 25.22
N ASN A 14 -54.62 10.69 26.34
CA ASN A 14 -55.26 12.02 26.36
C ASN A 14 -54.39 13.11 25.70
N SER A 15 -53.09 12.98 25.75
CA SER A 15 -52.14 13.90 25.11
C SER A 15 -52.22 13.79 23.58
N ARG A 16 -52.27 12.56 23.04
CA ARG A 16 -52.32 12.30 21.60
C ARG A 16 -53.63 12.78 20.95
N SER A 17 -54.73 12.71 21.65
CA SER A 17 -56.02 13.23 21.17
C SER A 17 -56.04 14.74 21.11
N SER A 18 -55.43 15.45 22.06
CA SER A 18 -55.33 16.91 22.08
C SER A 18 -54.51 17.45 20.89
N TYR A 19 -53.41 16.78 20.49
CA TYR A 19 -52.63 17.15 19.30
C TYR A 19 -53.40 16.94 17.99
N LEU A 20 -54.22 15.90 17.92
CA LEU A 20 -55.05 15.63 16.73
C LEU A 20 -56.13 16.70 16.57
N TYR A 21 -56.79 17.15 17.66
CA TYR A 21 -57.75 18.26 17.59
C TYR A 21 -57.08 19.59 17.25
N PHE A 22 -55.88 19.85 17.73
CA PHE A 22 -55.10 21.04 17.39
C PHE A 22 -54.68 21.06 15.91
N LEU A 23 -54.22 19.96 15.39
CA LEU A 23 -53.90 19.80 13.97
C LEU A 23 -55.13 19.95 13.06
N PHE A 24 -56.26 19.36 13.48
CA PHE A 24 -57.53 19.49 12.78
C PHE A 24 -58.01 20.95 12.76
N PHE A 25 -57.86 21.67 13.87
CA PHE A 25 -58.22 23.08 13.98
C PHE A 25 -57.34 23.95 13.06
N ILE A 26 -56.07 23.71 13.00
CA ILE A 26 -55.15 24.43 12.07
C ILE A 26 -55.54 24.14 10.60
N LEU A 27 -55.86 22.89 10.29
CA LEU A 27 -56.27 22.53 8.92
C LEU A 27 -57.58 23.20 8.49
N VAL A 28 -58.58 23.18 9.39
CA VAL A 28 -59.85 23.88 9.15
C VAL A 28 -59.64 25.40 9.01
N PHE A 29 -58.82 26.00 9.85
CA PHE A 29 -58.49 27.44 9.79
C PHE A 29 -57.76 27.79 8.49
N SER A 30 -56.86 26.95 8.05
CA SER A 30 -56.14 27.08 6.76
C SER A 30 -57.12 27.05 5.57
N ILE A 31 -58.09 26.12 5.58
CA ILE A 31 -59.11 26.02 4.52
C ILE A 31 -60.01 27.26 4.48
N ILE A 32 -60.44 27.71 5.68
CA ILE A 32 -61.27 28.91 5.81
C ILE A 32 -60.49 30.14 5.29
N PHE A 33 -59.21 30.25 5.62
CA PHE A 33 -58.36 31.33 5.20
C PHE A 33 -58.18 31.35 3.65
N ILE A 34 -58.01 30.16 3.05
CA ILE A 34 -57.94 30.03 1.58
C ILE A 34 -59.29 30.45 0.94
N PHE A 35 -60.42 30.05 1.53
CA PHE A 35 -61.76 30.34 1.02
C PHE A 35 -62.09 31.85 1.09
N ILE A 36 -61.65 32.56 2.12
CA ILE A 36 -61.80 34.00 2.29
C ILE A 36 -60.94 34.73 1.25
N ASN A 37 -59.73 34.25 0.95
CA ASN A 37 -58.87 34.83 -0.04
C ASN A 37 -59.38 34.70 -1.50
N ILE A 38 -60.09 33.62 -1.81
CA ILE A 38 -60.67 33.41 -3.15
C ILE A 38 -61.89 34.34 -3.40
N LYS A 39 -62.60 34.68 -2.35
CA LYS A 39 -63.87 35.43 -2.49
C LYS A 39 -63.74 36.95 -2.49
N ASN A 40 -62.59 37.52 -2.04
CA ASN A 40 -62.34 38.96 -1.95
C ASN A 40 -60.96 39.36 -2.46
N PRO A 41 -60.78 39.62 -3.76
CA PRO A 41 -59.47 39.98 -4.35
C PRO A 41 -58.88 41.30 -3.85
N SER A 42 -59.73 42.21 -3.30
CA SER A 42 -59.27 43.52 -2.78
C SER A 42 -58.48 43.45 -1.48
N ILE A 43 -58.50 42.31 -0.77
CA ILE A 43 -57.77 42.10 0.46
C ILE A 43 -56.30 41.63 0.17
N GLN A 44 -56.04 41.11 -1.04
CA GLN A 44 -54.72 40.68 -1.45
C GLN A 44 -53.67 41.81 -1.49
N ASP A 45 -54.05 42.99 -1.98
CA ASP A 45 -53.13 44.12 -2.09
C ASP A 45 -52.68 44.68 -0.72
N THR A 46 -53.54 44.56 0.28
CA THR A 46 -53.22 45.03 1.64
C THR A 46 -52.41 44.03 2.43
N LEU A 47 -52.68 42.74 2.26
CA LEU A 47 -51.95 41.69 2.90
C LEU A 47 -50.54 41.46 2.32
N THR A 48 -50.35 41.60 1.02
CA THR A 48 -49.04 41.49 0.39
C THR A 48 -48.08 42.63 0.79
N LYS A 49 -48.60 43.82 1.04
CA LYS A 49 -47.80 44.95 1.55
C LYS A 49 -47.42 44.80 3.01
N LEU A 50 -48.28 44.14 3.82
CA LEU A 50 -48.03 43.91 5.26
C LEU A 50 -47.11 42.70 5.54
N THR A 51 -47.07 41.75 4.63
CA THR A 51 -46.32 40.49 4.82
C THR A 51 -44.97 40.45 4.06
N ALA A 52 -44.79 41.23 3.02
CA ALA A 52 -43.58 41.21 2.18
C ALA A 52 -42.34 41.75 2.93
N GLU A 53 -42.49 42.86 3.67
CA GLU A 53 -41.33 43.41 4.39
C GLU A 53 -40.81 42.55 5.57
N PRO A 54 -41.62 41.96 6.44
CA PRO A 54 -41.12 41.14 7.50
C PRO A 54 -40.54 39.76 7.04
N ILE A 55 -41.09 39.21 5.91
CA ILE A 55 -40.58 37.95 5.37
C ILE A 55 -39.17 38.09 4.81
N LEU A 56 -38.86 39.21 4.15
CA LEU A 56 -37.51 39.47 3.65
C LEU A 56 -36.47 39.66 4.76
N LYS A 57 -36.89 40.22 5.91
CA LYS A 57 -36.01 40.32 7.11
C LYS A 57 -35.83 38.98 7.85
N ILE A 58 -36.82 38.12 7.83
CA ILE A 58 -36.71 36.79 8.45
C ILE A 58 -35.83 35.84 7.60
N SER A 59 -35.90 35.95 6.25
CA SER A 59 -35.05 35.09 5.38
C SER A 59 -33.56 35.37 5.54
N SER A 60 -33.17 36.61 5.84
CA SER A 60 -31.76 36.94 6.12
C SER A 60 -31.27 36.42 7.51
N PHE A 61 -32.20 36.24 8.47
CA PHE A 61 -31.89 35.73 9.80
C PHE A 61 -31.79 34.20 9.85
N VAL A 62 -32.45 33.48 8.94
CA VAL A 62 -32.42 32.02 8.86
C VAL A 62 -31.22 31.51 8.06
N SER A 63 -30.73 32.30 7.10
CA SER A 63 -29.57 31.91 6.27
C SER A 63 -28.20 32.04 6.97
N THR A 64 -28.10 32.90 7.98
CA THR A 64 -26.82 33.12 8.70
C THR A 64 -26.38 31.96 9.60
N PRO A 65 -27.24 31.26 10.37
CA PRO A 65 -26.79 30.16 11.21
C PRO A 65 -26.47 28.89 10.41
N VAL A 66 -27.07 28.68 9.25
CA VAL A 66 -26.80 27.48 8.42
C VAL A 66 -25.42 27.57 7.78
N ASN A 67 -24.98 28.73 7.32
CA ASN A 67 -23.63 28.93 6.76
C ASN A 67 -22.53 28.93 7.84
N MET A 68 -22.85 29.33 9.08
CA MET A 68 -21.92 29.21 10.21
C MET A 68 -21.77 27.73 10.67
N ALA A 69 -22.84 26.95 10.63
CA ALA A 69 -22.79 25.54 11.00
C ALA A 69 -22.02 24.70 9.97
N SER A 70 -22.21 24.95 8.67
CA SER A 70 -21.48 24.24 7.60
C SER A 70 -19.99 24.51 7.66
N ASN A 71 -19.55 25.75 7.85
CA ASN A 71 -18.15 26.12 8.00
C ASN A 71 -17.51 25.58 9.27
N GLY A 72 -18.30 25.39 10.35
CA GLY A 72 -17.86 24.73 11.59
C GLY A 72 -17.65 23.23 11.41
N ILE A 73 -18.55 22.56 10.72
CA ILE A 73 -18.49 21.13 10.45
C ILE A 73 -17.32 20.81 9.51
N GLU A 74 -17.09 21.58 8.45
CA GLU A 74 -15.93 21.40 7.56
C GLU A 74 -14.60 21.55 8.31
N LYS A 75 -14.48 22.51 9.22
CA LYS A 75 -13.29 22.68 10.05
C LYS A 75 -13.06 21.47 10.97
N ILE A 76 -14.11 20.95 11.58
CA ILE A 76 -14.02 19.76 12.44
C ILE A 76 -13.62 18.53 11.63
N ILE A 77 -14.17 18.34 10.43
CA ILE A 77 -13.82 17.23 9.54
C ILE A 77 -12.36 17.34 9.08
N ARG A 78 -11.89 18.53 8.72
CA ARG A 78 -10.47 18.76 8.37
C ARG A 78 -9.53 18.49 9.54
N VAL A 79 -9.87 18.97 10.72
CA VAL A 79 -9.07 18.72 11.94
C VAL A 79 -9.02 17.22 12.22
N LYS A 80 -10.15 16.52 12.15
CA LYS A 80 -10.18 15.06 12.34
C LYS A 80 -9.29 14.34 11.32
N LYS A 81 -9.39 14.70 10.03
CA LYS A 81 -8.54 14.10 8.98
C LYS A 81 -7.05 14.33 9.24
N VAL A 82 -6.66 15.55 9.66
CA VAL A 82 -5.28 15.85 10.02
C VAL A 82 -4.82 15.05 11.25
N TYR A 83 -5.70 14.81 12.23
CA TYR A 83 -5.39 13.95 13.37
C TYR A 83 -5.22 12.48 12.96
N ASP A 84 -6.10 11.96 12.11
CA ASP A 84 -6.03 10.58 11.60
C ASP A 84 -4.73 10.40 10.75
N ASP A 85 -4.38 11.39 9.91
CA ASP A 85 -3.15 11.38 9.11
C ASP A 85 -1.89 11.46 10.00
N LEU A 86 -1.91 12.28 11.07
CA LEU A 86 -0.81 12.36 12.05
C LEU A 86 -0.67 11.07 12.87
N GLU A 87 -1.78 10.44 13.24
CA GLU A 87 -1.75 9.18 13.98
C GLU A 87 -1.18 8.05 13.13
N SER A 88 -1.57 7.96 11.85
CA SER A 88 -1.01 6.99 10.90
C SER A 88 0.48 7.22 10.67
N TYR A 89 0.90 8.47 10.45
CA TYR A 89 2.31 8.85 10.30
C TYR A 89 3.15 8.53 11.53
N ASN A 90 2.64 8.82 12.73
CA ASN A 90 3.32 8.48 13.98
C ASN A 90 3.42 6.96 14.19
N LYS A 91 2.40 6.19 13.79
CA LYS A 91 2.41 4.73 13.88
C LYS A 91 3.41 4.11 12.91
N GLU A 92 3.50 4.64 11.70
CA GLU A 92 4.49 4.24 10.70
C GLU A 92 5.92 4.54 11.19
N LYS A 93 6.17 5.75 11.67
CA LYS A 93 7.47 6.15 12.24
C LYS A 93 7.86 5.34 13.50
N LEU A 94 6.90 4.97 14.34
CA LEU A 94 7.13 4.09 15.48
C LEU A 94 7.49 2.67 15.02
N SER A 95 6.87 2.16 13.94
CA SER A 95 7.19 0.86 13.38
C SER A 95 8.60 0.84 12.76
N GLU A 96 9.00 1.89 12.04
CA GLU A 96 10.36 2.05 11.52
C GLU A 96 11.40 2.08 12.65
N THR A 97 11.14 2.86 13.70
CA THR A 97 12.04 2.93 14.87
C THR A 97 12.15 1.57 15.58
N SER A 98 11.04 0.85 15.71
CA SER A 98 11.01 -0.50 16.28
C SER A 98 11.81 -1.49 15.43
N ASN A 99 11.63 -1.45 14.10
CA ASN A 99 12.37 -2.29 13.16
C ASN A 99 13.87 -1.96 13.21
N PHE A 100 14.24 -0.69 13.26
CA PHE A 100 15.63 -0.27 13.41
C PHE A 100 16.28 -0.80 14.70
N GLN A 101 15.58 -0.69 15.84
CA GLN A 101 16.05 -1.27 17.10
C GLN A 101 16.20 -2.80 17.02
N LYS A 102 15.27 -3.48 16.35
CA LYS A 102 15.34 -4.93 16.12
C LYS A 102 16.55 -5.30 15.27
N ILE A 103 16.82 -4.56 14.19
CA ILE A 103 18.02 -4.74 13.35
C ILE A 103 19.29 -4.57 14.16
N ILE A 104 19.39 -3.50 14.98
CA ILE A 104 20.55 -3.31 15.86
C ILE A 104 20.72 -4.49 16.82
N SER A 105 19.63 -4.92 17.47
CA SER A 105 19.71 -6.03 18.44
C SER A 105 20.12 -7.33 17.79
N LEU A 106 19.63 -7.62 16.58
CA LEU A 106 20.03 -8.79 15.79
C LEU A 106 21.50 -8.70 15.37
N LYS A 107 21.96 -7.52 14.92
CA LYS A 107 23.36 -7.29 14.57
C LYS A 107 24.29 -7.53 15.78
N MET A 108 23.91 -7.02 16.95
CA MET A 108 24.67 -7.27 18.18
C MET A 108 24.73 -8.75 18.54
N LYS A 109 23.63 -9.50 18.39
CA LYS A 109 23.62 -10.96 18.61
C LYS A 109 24.50 -11.71 17.60
N VAL A 110 24.46 -11.32 16.32
CA VAL A 110 25.35 -11.90 15.30
C VAL A 110 26.81 -11.68 15.68
N MET A 111 27.21 -10.44 16.03
CA MET A 111 28.56 -10.12 16.46
C MET A 111 28.98 -10.91 17.71
N GLU A 112 28.07 -11.13 18.65
CA GLU A 112 28.32 -11.96 19.83
C GLU A 112 28.56 -13.43 19.44
N TYR A 113 27.75 -14.01 18.56
CA TYR A 113 27.90 -15.36 18.06
C TYR A 113 29.18 -15.53 17.23
N GLU A 114 29.52 -14.58 16.36
CA GLU A 114 30.79 -14.58 15.62
C GLU A 114 31.98 -14.57 16.55
N LYS A 115 31.95 -13.77 17.61
CA LYS A 115 32.99 -13.75 18.64
C LYS A 115 33.11 -15.07 19.39
N LEU A 116 31.97 -15.70 19.75
CA LEU A 116 31.93 -16.98 20.41
C LEU A 116 32.48 -18.13 19.53
N LEU A 117 32.24 -18.04 18.22
CA LEU A 117 32.68 -19.00 17.22
C LEU A 117 34.11 -18.74 16.70
N ASN A 118 34.78 -17.66 17.17
CA ASN A 118 36.04 -17.16 16.62
C ASN A 118 36.01 -16.90 15.12
N LEU A 119 34.85 -16.52 14.57
CA LEU A 119 34.67 -16.13 13.18
C LEU A 119 35.04 -14.65 13.07
N SER A 120 36.29 -14.35 12.74
CA SER A 120 36.79 -12.98 12.60
C SER A 120 36.91 -12.56 11.13
N ASN A 121 35.98 -12.90 10.28
CA ASN A 121 35.99 -12.46 8.90
C ASN A 121 34.77 -11.57 8.64
N GLU A 122 34.91 -10.26 8.85
CA GLU A 122 34.11 -9.29 8.10
C GLU A 122 34.47 -9.48 6.60
N ILE A 123 33.55 -10.03 5.84
CA ILE A 123 33.70 -10.06 4.38
C ILE A 123 33.47 -8.62 3.91
N GLU A 124 34.56 -7.89 3.71
CA GLU A 124 34.54 -6.57 3.12
C GLU A 124 34.31 -6.72 1.61
N TYR A 125 33.09 -6.45 1.15
CA TYR A 125 32.79 -6.47 -0.27
C TYR A 125 33.28 -5.17 -0.91
N ASN A 126 34.20 -5.28 -1.85
CA ASN A 126 34.59 -4.16 -2.72
C ASN A 126 33.64 -4.10 -3.91
N TYR A 127 33.05 -2.94 -4.15
CA TYR A 127 32.11 -2.70 -5.24
C TYR A 127 32.76 -1.87 -6.33
N VAL A 128 32.47 -2.25 -7.58
CA VAL A 128 32.77 -1.44 -8.78
C VAL A 128 31.46 -1.00 -9.39
N THR A 129 31.24 0.30 -9.51
CA THR A 129 30.09 0.83 -10.21
C THR A 129 30.37 0.89 -11.71
N ALA A 130 29.49 0.32 -12.51
CA ALA A 130 29.63 0.27 -13.96
C ALA A 130 28.30 0.71 -14.62
N ARG A 131 28.41 1.17 -15.89
CA ARG A 131 27.27 1.51 -16.73
C ARG A 131 27.10 0.48 -17.82
N ILE A 132 25.86 0.11 -18.14
CA ILE A 132 25.54 -0.70 -19.30
C ILE A 132 25.77 0.16 -20.55
N THR A 133 26.55 -0.35 -21.50
CA THR A 133 26.92 0.33 -22.74
C THR A 133 26.21 -0.22 -23.98
N GLY A 134 25.57 -1.38 -23.86
CA GLY A 134 24.77 -1.99 -24.91
C GLY A 134 24.11 -3.27 -24.44
N ASN A 135 22.86 -3.42 -24.81
CA ASN A 135 22.07 -4.63 -24.56
C ASN A 135 21.95 -5.42 -25.87
N PHE A 136 22.17 -6.72 -25.81
CA PHE A 136 21.97 -7.66 -26.89
C PHE A 136 20.99 -8.72 -26.47
N THR A 137 19.77 -8.63 -27.00
CA THR A 137 18.76 -9.64 -26.81
C THR A 137 18.64 -10.44 -28.11
N ASP A 138 19.02 -11.68 -28.09
CA ASP A 138 18.77 -12.67 -29.14
C ASP A 138 17.64 -13.63 -28.70
N GLN A 139 17.15 -14.47 -29.59
CA GLN A 139 16.07 -15.41 -29.29
C GLN A 139 16.36 -16.34 -28.10
N PHE A 140 17.63 -16.55 -27.77
CA PHE A 140 18.09 -17.52 -26.78
C PHE A 140 19.03 -16.94 -25.73
N SER A 141 19.42 -15.67 -25.81
CA SER A 141 20.43 -15.10 -24.94
C SER A 141 20.17 -13.63 -24.65
N GLU A 142 20.13 -13.29 -23.39
CA GLU A 142 20.04 -11.92 -22.90
C GLU A 142 21.35 -11.52 -22.24
N ASN A 143 22.11 -10.69 -22.96
CA ASN A 143 23.43 -10.23 -22.55
C ASN A 143 23.52 -8.71 -22.62
N ALA A 144 24.36 -8.14 -21.77
CA ALA A 144 24.74 -6.74 -21.87
C ALA A 144 26.23 -6.56 -21.71
N PHE A 145 26.76 -5.44 -22.25
CA PHE A 145 28.12 -5.00 -21.98
C PHE A 145 28.14 -3.85 -20.98
N ILE A 146 29.12 -3.88 -20.09
CA ILE A 146 29.41 -2.80 -19.14
C ILE A 146 30.79 -2.19 -19.43
N ASN A 147 30.93 -0.92 -19.06
CA ASN A 147 32.19 -0.15 -19.21
C ASN A 147 33.15 -0.39 -18.04
N ALA A 148 33.27 -1.60 -17.57
CA ALA A 148 34.18 -2.01 -16.53
C ALA A 148 34.75 -3.39 -16.87
N GLY A 149 36.03 -3.60 -16.61
CA GLY A 149 36.71 -4.83 -16.96
C GLY A 149 37.82 -5.21 -15.98
N LYS A 150 38.76 -6.05 -16.42
CA LYS A 150 39.90 -6.53 -15.65
C LYS A 150 40.74 -5.42 -15.04
N SER A 151 40.89 -4.28 -15.76
CA SER A 151 41.60 -3.13 -15.25
C SER A 151 41.03 -2.55 -13.97
N MET A 152 39.73 -2.77 -13.73
CA MET A 152 39.00 -2.39 -12.50
C MET A 152 38.83 -3.55 -11.50
N GLY A 153 39.51 -4.68 -11.75
CA GLY A 153 39.45 -5.86 -10.86
C GLY A 153 38.29 -6.81 -11.14
N LEU A 154 37.53 -6.63 -12.22
CA LEU A 154 36.44 -7.52 -12.55
C LEU A 154 36.93 -8.87 -13.08
N GLN A 155 36.24 -9.93 -12.67
CA GLN A 155 36.52 -11.30 -13.05
C GLN A 155 35.24 -12.03 -13.48
N ILE A 156 35.38 -13.13 -14.17
CA ILE A 156 34.28 -14.02 -14.53
C ILE A 156 33.60 -14.51 -13.22
N ASP A 157 32.27 -14.70 -13.29
CA ASP A 157 31.42 -15.15 -12.20
C ASP A 157 31.22 -14.15 -11.06
N LEU A 158 31.73 -12.91 -11.16
CA LEU A 158 31.34 -11.88 -10.19
C LEU A 158 29.86 -11.53 -10.36
N PRO A 159 29.14 -11.43 -9.24
CA PRO A 159 27.73 -11.05 -9.26
C PRO A 159 27.52 -9.58 -9.66
N ILE A 160 26.48 -9.31 -10.40
CA ILE A 160 26.00 -7.97 -10.72
C ILE A 160 24.72 -7.73 -9.91
N ILE A 161 24.71 -6.60 -9.20
CA ILE A 161 23.61 -6.21 -8.30
C ILE A 161 23.10 -4.86 -8.78
N GLY A 162 21.80 -4.73 -8.94
CA GLY A 162 21.09 -3.48 -9.18
C GLY A 162 20.63 -2.84 -7.86
N GLU A 163 19.77 -1.85 -7.97
CA GLU A 163 19.24 -1.10 -6.83
C GLU A 163 18.35 -1.98 -5.94
N ASN A 164 17.51 -2.85 -6.55
CA ASN A 164 16.48 -3.61 -5.85
C ASN A 164 16.81 -5.11 -5.72
N GLY A 165 17.87 -5.58 -6.39
CA GLY A 165 18.23 -6.99 -6.34
C GLY A 165 19.30 -7.41 -7.31
N ILE A 166 19.40 -8.72 -7.48
CA ILE A 166 20.38 -9.34 -8.37
C ILE A 166 19.98 -9.13 -9.84
N VAL A 167 20.97 -8.79 -10.66
CA VAL A 167 20.83 -8.60 -12.11
C VAL A 167 21.35 -9.80 -12.89
N GLY A 168 22.53 -10.31 -12.51
CA GLY A 168 23.21 -11.37 -13.23
C GLY A 168 24.62 -11.61 -12.71
N ARG A 169 25.47 -12.14 -13.59
CA ARG A 169 26.90 -12.33 -13.33
C ARG A 169 27.75 -11.97 -14.55
N ILE A 170 29.01 -11.73 -14.33
CA ILE A 170 29.96 -11.54 -15.41
C ILE A 170 30.21 -12.89 -16.10
N SER A 171 29.91 -12.97 -17.40
CA SER A 171 30.18 -14.16 -18.24
C SER A 171 31.50 -14.08 -18.95
N GLU A 172 31.95 -12.86 -19.33
CA GLU A 172 33.23 -12.58 -19.95
C GLU A 172 33.80 -11.28 -19.40
N ALA A 173 35.08 -11.25 -19.11
CA ALA A 173 35.80 -10.04 -18.69
C ALA A 173 36.96 -9.75 -19.62
N ASN A 174 36.87 -8.63 -20.35
CA ASN A 174 37.97 -8.06 -21.15
C ASN A 174 38.71 -7.02 -20.30
N ASN A 175 39.68 -6.31 -20.89
CA ASN A 175 40.46 -5.33 -20.14
C ASN A 175 39.65 -4.16 -19.63
N GLU A 176 38.78 -3.56 -20.45
CA GLU A 176 38.01 -2.36 -20.13
C GLU A 176 36.49 -2.59 -20.13
N THR A 177 36.02 -3.70 -20.65
CA THR A 177 34.62 -4.06 -20.76
C THR A 177 34.38 -5.46 -20.28
N SER A 178 33.15 -5.73 -19.78
CA SER A 178 32.73 -7.07 -19.43
C SER A 178 31.32 -7.35 -19.97
N ARG A 179 31.02 -8.63 -20.19
CA ARG A 179 29.70 -9.09 -20.60
C ARG A 179 28.95 -9.61 -19.37
N ILE A 180 27.71 -9.21 -19.25
CA ILE A 180 26.75 -9.70 -18.21
C ILE A 180 25.89 -10.80 -18.82
N LEU A 181 25.75 -11.89 -18.11
CA LEU A 181 24.68 -12.87 -18.30
C LEU A 181 23.58 -12.57 -17.29
N PHE A 182 22.41 -12.16 -17.77
CA PHE A 182 21.28 -11.83 -16.90
C PHE A 182 20.68 -13.07 -16.23
N ILE A 183 20.02 -12.89 -15.09
CA ILE A 183 19.30 -13.99 -14.42
C ILE A 183 18.05 -14.41 -15.19
N THR A 184 17.55 -13.58 -16.11
CA THR A 184 16.47 -13.89 -17.06
C THR A 184 16.89 -14.79 -18.21
N ASP A 185 18.17 -14.88 -18.51
CA ASP A 185 18.68 -15.72 -19.59
C ASP A 185 18.36 -17.20 -19.37
N VAL A 186 17.94 -17.90 -20.43
CA VAL A 186 17.57 -19.34 -20.35
C VAL A 186 18.71 -20.26 -19.92
N SER A 187 19.96 -19.83 -20.07
CA SER A 187 21.16 -20.55 -19.60
C SER A 187 21.51 -20.24 -18.14
N SER A 188 20.90 -19.20 -17.56
CA SER A 188 21.15 -18.80 -16.17
C SER A 188 20.60 -19.83 -15.18
N ARG A 189 21.43 -20.17 -14.20
CA ARG A 189 21.09 -21.08 -13.10
C ARG A 189 21.56 -20.47 -11.79
N VAL A 190 20.63 -20.05 -10.95
CA VAL A 190 20.94 -19.41 -9.66
C VAL A 190 20.35 -20.23 -8.52
N PRO A 191 21.19 -20.79 -7.64
CA PRO A 191 20.70 -21.45 -6.45
C PRO A 191 20.03 -20.46 -5.49
N VAL A 192 18.79 -20.72 -5.11
CA VAL A 192 17.97 -19.82 -4.30
C VAL A 192 17.40 -20.47 -3.05
N LEU A 193 16.98 -19.62 -2.11
CA LEU A 193 16.17 -19.92 -0.96
C LEU A 193 14.84 -19.19 -1.10
N ILE A 194 13.75 -19.87 -0.80
CA ILE A 194 12.39 -19.31 -0.80
C ILE A 194 11.88 -19.31 0.63
N SER A 195 11.27 -18.19 1.04
CA SER A 195 10.71 -18.00 2.38
C SER A 195 11.75 -18.01 3.51
N ASP A 196 11.36 -17.54 4.67
CA ASP A 196 12.17 -17.53 5.89
C ASP A 196 12.59 -18.95 6.34
N ASN A 197 11.84 -19.97 5.92
CA ASN A 197 12.15 -21.38 6.21
C ASN A 197 13.28 -21.95 5.34
N GLY A 198 13.76 -21.21 4.34
CA GLY A 198 14.92 -21.57 3.52
C GLY A 198 14.69 -22.75 2.59
N HIS A 199 13.51 -22.86 1.97
CA HIS A 199 13.25 -23.88 0.94
C HIS A 199 14.17 -23.68 -0.26
N GLN A 200 14.93 -24.70 -0.62
CA GLN A 200 15.95 -24.60 -1.65
C GLN A 200 15.39 -24.91 -3.03
N GLY A 201 15.90 -24.23 -4.04
CA GLY A 201 15.61 -24.48 -5.44
C GLY A 201 16.66 -23.88 -6.34
N ILE A 202 16.48 -24.03 -7.64
CA ILE A 202 17.32 -23.44 -8.68
C ILE A 202 16.44 -22.52 -9.55
N LEU A 203 16.73 -21.24 -9.54
CA LEU A 203 16.11 -20.28 -10.45
C LEU A 203 16.66 -20.51 -11.85
N ILE A 204 15.77 -20.65 -12.80
CA ILE A 204 16.06 -20.79 -14.23
C ILE A 204 15.43 -19.59 -14.93
N GLY A 205 16.24 -18.88 -15.71
CA GLY A 205 15.76 -17.75 -16.51
C GLY A 205 14.81 -18.18 -17.62
N ASN A 206 13.99 -17.23 -18.04
CA ASN A 206 13.06 -17.37 -19.15
C ASN A 206 13.02 -16.06 -19.93
N SER A 207 13.72 -15.98 -21.04
CA SER A 207 13.86 -14.76 -21.85
C SER A 207 12.54 -14.18 -22.40
N LYS A 208 11.43 -14.87 -22.28
CA LYS A 208 10.11 -14.44 -22.80
C LYS A 208 9.04 -14.32 -21.70
N GLY A 209 9.41 -14.51 -20.46
CA GLY A 209 8.46 -14.50 -19.34
C GLY A 209 9.14 -14.48 -17.99
N SER A 210 8.36 -14.67 -16.95
CA SER A 210 8.87 -14.72 -15.60
C SER A 210 9.81 -15.91 -15.40
N PRO A 211 10.99 -15.74 -14.79
CA PRO A 211 11.85 -16.85 -14.43
C PRO A 211 11.16 -17.76 -13.41
N SER A 212 11.57 -19.02 -13.37
CA SER A 212 10.96 -20.02 -12.51
C SER A 212 11.99 -20.75 -11.67
N VAL A 213 11.60 -21.12 -10.44
CA VAL A 213 12.41 -21.95 -9.55
C VAL A 213 11.98 -23.40 -9.70
N HIS A 214 12.96 -24.23 -9.99
CA HIS A 214 12.82 -25.68 -10.18
C HIS A 214 13.50 -26.41 -9.02
N PHE A 215 13.21 -27.72 -8.90
CA PHE A 215 13.81 -28.62 -7.91
C PHE A 215 13.59 -28.13 -6.48
N VAL A 216 12.40 -27.59 -6.23
CA VAL A 216 12.07 -27.04 -4.92
C VAL A 216 11.76 -28.17 -3.96
N ASN A 217 12.46 -28.18 -2.82
CA ASN A 217 12.08 -29.07 -1.75
C ASN A 217 10.83 -28.53 -1.02
N GLU A 218 9.87 -29.40 -0.71
CA GLU A 218 8.64 -29.05 0.03
C GLU A 218 7.79 -27.94 -0.61
N LEU A 219 7.53 -28.04 -1.90
CA LEU A 219 6.73 -27.08 -2.68
C LEU A 219 5.39 -26.70 -2.04
N SER A 220 4.79 -27.64 -1.28
CA SER A 220 3.51 -27.42 -0.59
C SER A 220 3.56 -26.31 0.48
N LYS A 221 4.74 -26.04 1.04
CA LYS A 221 4.96 -25.04 2.11
C LYS A 221 5.23 -23.62 1.57
N ILE A 222 5.39 -23.46 0.27
CA ILE A 222 5.63 -22.17 -0.37
C ILE A 222 4.29 -21.46 -0.62
N ASN A 223 4.23 -20.17 -0.34
CA ASN A 223 3.08 -19.30 -0.55
C ASN A 223 3.38 -18.23 -1.59
N ILE A 224 2.34 -17.73 -2.26
CA ILE A 224 2.42 -16.55 -3.11
C ILE A 224 2.81 -15.36 -2.23
N GLY A 225 3.77 -14.56 -2.70
CA GLY A 225 4.35 -13.43 -1.97
C GLY A 225 5.60 -13.79 -1.15
N ASP A 226 5.97 -15.07 -1.02
CA ASP A 226 7.20 -15.46 -0.35
C ASP A 226 8.43 -14.84 -1.03
N LEU A 227 9.36 -14.34 -0.21
CA LEU A 227 10.60 -13.73 -0.69
C LEU A 227 11.57 -14.80 -1.20
N VAL A 228 12.22 -14.52 -2.33
CA VAL A 228 13.24 -15.37 -2.94
C VAL A 228 14.58 -14.65 -2.89
N MET A 229 15.60 -15.35 -2.37
CA MET A 229 16.96 -14.85 -2.21
C MET A 229 17.97 -15.87 -2.71
N THR A 230 19.19 -15.42 -3.02
CA THR A 230 20.30 -16.34 -3.35
C THR A 230 20.69 -17.18 -2.14
N SER A 231 21.08 -18.43 -2.35
CA SER A 231 21.46 -19.36 -1.29
C SER A 231 22.95 -19.35 -0.92
N GLY A 232 23.78 -18.67 -1.68
CA GLY A 232 25.25 -18.75 -1.54
C GLY A 232 25.88 -20.04 -2.06
N LYS A 233 25.08 -21.03 -2.46
CA LYS A 233 25.59 -22.28 -3.01
C LYS A 233 26.18 -22.06 -4.41
N GLY A 234 27.20 -22.85 -4.76
CA GLY A 234 27.90 -22.72 -6.04
C GLY A 234 28.97 -21.61 -6.09
N GLY A 235 29.07 -20.76 -5.07
CA GLY A 235 30.17 -19.82 -4.90
C GLY A 235 30.17 -18.60 -5.82
N VAL A 236 29.16 -18.48 -6.72
CA VAL A 236 29.02 -17.35 -7.66
C VAL A 236 28.31 -16.17 -7.01
N PHE A 237 27.18 -16.43 -6.37
CA PHE A 237 26.39 -15.41 -5.73
C PHE A 237 26.53 -15.50 -4.20
N PRO A 238 26.87 -14.39 -3.52
CA PRO A 238 26.76 -14.34 -2.07
C PRO A 238 25.36 -14.74 -1.59
N PRO A 239 25.19 -15.29 -0.38
CA PRO A 239 23.89 -15.62 0.15
C PRO A 239 23.06 -14.34 0.44
N PHE A 240 21.73 -14.50 0.42
CA PHE A 240 20.75 -13.48 0.82
C PHE A 240 20.65 -12.24 -0.07
N LEU A 241 21.16 -12.28 -1.32
CA LEU A 241 20.82 -11.26 -2.31
C LEU A 241 19.37 -11.43 -2.75
N ILE A 242 18.63 -10.35 -2.77
CA ILE A 242 17.22 -10.35 -3.18
C ILE A 242 17.11 -10.71 -4.66
N VAL A 243 16.22 -11.65 -4.97
CA VAL A 243 15.88 -12.08 -6.34
C VAL A 243 14.52 -11.55 -6.72
N GLY A 244 13.49 -11.77 -5.89
CA GLY A 244 12.12 -11.41 -6.16
C GLY A 244 11.13 -12.04 -5.22
N ASN A 245 9.87 -12.12 -5.66
CA ASN A 245 8.79 -12.74 -4.89
C ASN A 245 8.06 -13.81 -5.71
N VAL A 246 7.49 -14.78 -5.04
CA VAL A 246 6.65 -15.82 -5.64
C VAL A 246 5.35 -15.22 -6.15
N ILE A 247 5.03 -15.39 -7.44
CA ILE A 247 3.78 -14.93 -8.05
C ILE A 247 2.82 -16.07 -8.38
N SER A 248 3.35 -17.23 -8.75
CA SER A 248 2.53 -18.40 -9.01
C SER A 248 3.24 -19.70 -8.65
N LYS A 249 2.48 -20.77 -8.50
CA LYS A 249 2.98 -22.10 -8.15
C LYS A 249 2.26 -23.15 -9.00
N ASN A 250 3.02 -23.95 -9.73
CA ASN A 250 2.55 -25.11 -10.48
C ASN A 250 2.92 -26.41 -9.75
N GLU A 251 2.71 -27.58 -10.38
CA GLU A 251 2.99 -28.87 -9.77
C GLU A 251 4.49 -29.07 -9.43
N ASP A 252 5.41 -28.56 -10.26
CA ASP A 252 6.86 -28.80 -10.13
C ASP A 252 7.69 -27.52 -10.04
N THR A 253 7.09 -26.34 -10.25
CA THR A 253 7.81 -25.07 -10.39
C THR A 253 7.12 -23.94 -9.67
N VAL A 254 7.90 -22.90 -9.35
CA VAL A 254 7.44 -21.66 -8.74
C VAL A 254 7.87 -20.51 -9.66
N GLU A 255 6.93 -19.71 -10.15
CA GLU A 255 7.22 -18.51 -10.95
C GLU A 255 7.54 -17.33 -10.04
N ILE A 256 8.51 -16.53 -10.47
CA ILE A 256 9.06 -15.42 -9.67
C ILE A 256 8.90 -14.12 -10.44
N GLU A 257 8.40 -13.09 -9.76
CA GLU A 257 8.53 -11.71 -10.17
C GLU A 257 9.83 -11.16 -9.61
N LEU A 258 10.72 -10.72 -10.49
CA LEU A 258 12.01 -10.17 -10.08
C LEU A 258 11.84 -8.83 -9.37
N SER A 259 12.62 -8.58 -8.32
CA SER A 259 12.65 -7.28 -7.65
C SER A 259 13.34 -6.21 -8.48
N GLU A 260 14.30 -6.60 -9.35
CA GLU A 260 15.00 -5.70 -10.27
C GLU A 260 14.36 -5.78 -11.65
N ASP A 261 14.06 -4.63 -12.23
CA ASP A 261 13.53 -4.51 -13.60
C ASP A 261 14.71 -4.46 -14.59
N ILE A 262 15.08 -5.64 -15.10
CA ILE A 262 16.25 -5.80 -15.98
C ILE A 262 16.11 -5.02 -17.29
N ASP A 263 14.87 -4.83 -17.77
CA ASP A 263 14.59 -4.10 -19.02
C ASP A 263 14.83 -2.59 -18.88
N LYS A 264 14.81 -2.07 -17.66
CA LYS A 264 15.03 -0.65 -17.36
C LYS A 264 16.47 -0.31 -16.99
N LEU A 265 17.36 -1.28 -16.92
CA LEU A 265 18.76 -1.04 -16.61
C LEU A 265 19.45 -0.31 -17.77
N ASN A 266 19.92 0.91 -17.53
CA ASN A 266 20.62 1.79 -18.49
C ASN A 266 22.04 2.10 -18.03
#